data_54427c9811d3f965a640e49daaee33e6
#
_entry.id   54427c9811d3f965a640e49daaee33e6
#
_cell.length_a   1.000
_cell.length_b   1.000
_cell.length_c   1.000
_cell.angle_alpha   90.00
_cell.angle_beta   90.00
_cell.angle_gamma   90.00
#
_symmetry.space_group_name_H-M   'P 1'
#
loop_
_entity.id
_entity.type
_entity.pdbx_description
1 polymer ?
#
loop_
_entity_poly.entity_id
_entity_poly.type
_entity_poly.pdbx_seq_one_letter_code
_entity_poly.pdbx_strand_id
1 'polypeptide(L)'
;DQPHPGVWECRLSGDQDGAEYTYTLVFEAGGSGTESVDPYARAVTANGQRGVVVNVDKLLGQATRMPSFGPASDAIIYELHVRDLTIGPENGITHKGKFLGLTEAGTRTDAGNLSGLDYIASLGVTHVQLLPVFDFGSVDETGDLRFGAQYNWGYDPVHYNVPEGSYATDPTDPISRIREFRQLVDAFHARGI
;
A
#
# COMPACT_ATOMS: atom_id res chain seq x y z
N ASP A 1 15.87 -27.10 -6.73
CA ASP A 1 15.99 -28.12 -5.68
C ASP A 1 14.72 -28.21 -4.86
N GLN A 2 14.41 -29.38 -4.32
CA GLN A 2 13.29 -29.62 -3.43
C GLN A 2 13.82 -30.11 -2.08
N PRO A 3 14.18 -29.20 -1.14
CA PRO A 3 14.79 -29.57 0.13
C PRO A 3 13.86 -30.36 1.05
N HIS A 4 12.55 -30.13 0.94
CA HIS A 4 11.50 -30.84 1.66
C HIS A 4 10.27 -31.03 0.74
N PRO A 5 9.42 -32.04 0.97
CA PRO A 5 8.18 -32.22 0.23
C PRO A 5 7.33 -30.93 0.26
N GLY A 6 6.95 -30.42 -0.90
CA GLY A 6 6.15 -29.20 -1.05
C GLY A 6 6.92 -27.88 -0.96
N VAL A 7 8.25 -27.92 -0.75
CA VAL A 7 9.12 -26.73 -0.73
C VAL A 7 10.05 -26.75 -1.94
N TRP A 8 10.07 -25.65 -2.68
CA TRP A 8 10.94 -25.47 -3.83
C TRP A 8 11.92 -24.33 -3.55
N GLU A 9 13.19 -24.53 -3.85
CA GLU A 9 14.26 -23.55 -3.61
C GLU A 9 15.08 -23.36 -4.89
N CYS A 10 15.33 -22.08 -5.22
CA CYS A 10 16.29 -21.68 -6.23
C CYS A 10 17.26 -20.66 -5.62
N ARG A 11 18.56 -20.85 -5.88
CA ARG A 11 19.60 -19.91 -5.44
C ARG A 11 20.20 -19.20 -6.65
N LEU A 12 20.14 -17.89 -6.61
CA LEU A 12 20.78 -17.02 -7.59
C LEU A 12 22.01 -16.36 -6.97
N SER A 13 23.08 -16.20 -7.75
CA SER A 13 24.29 -15.51 -7.31
C SER A 13 24.17 -14.00 -7.49
N GLY A 14 24.79 -13.23 -6.62
CA GLY A 14 24.82 -11.77 -6.67
C GLY A 14 23.63 -11.11 -5.99
N ASP A 15 23.64 -9.77 -5.96
CA ASP A 15 22.54 -8.98 -5.44
C ASP A 15 21.41 -8.94 -6.49
N GLN A 16 20.22 -9.36 -6.11
CA GLN A 16 19.04 -9.40 -6.97
C GLN A 16 18.03 -8.28 -6.64
N ASP A 17 18.39 -7.31 -5.80
CA ASP A 17 17.51 -6.20 -5.43
C ASP A 17 17.03 -5.46 -6.70
N GLY A 18 15.70 -5.33 -6.87
CA GLY A 18 15.06 -4.78 -8.06
C GLY A 18 14.81 -5.76 -9.20
N ALA A 19 15.25 -7.02 -9.09
CA ALA A 19 14.95 -8.02 -10.13
C ALA A 19 13.46 -8.38 -10.14
N GLU A 20 12.87 -8.41 -11.33
CA GLU A 20 11.50 -8.89 -11.55
C GLU A 20 11.50 -10.42 -11.72
N TYR A 21 10.47 -11.06 -11.18
CA TYR A 21 10.32 -12.51 -11.28
C TYR A 21 8.88 -12.98 -11.31
N THR A 22 8.68 -14.17 -11.87
CA THR A 22 7.45 -14.97 -11.81
C THR A 22 7.81 -16.43 -11.61
N TYR A 23 6.82 -17.24 -11.28
CA TYR A 23 6.93 -18.69 -11.24
C TYR A 23 6.16 -19.31 -12.40
N THR A 24 6.71 -20.37 -12.99
CA THR A 24 5.98 -21.23 -13.92
C THR A 24 5.68 -22.55 -13.23
N LEU A 25 4.40 -22.85 -13.03
CA LEU A 25 3.93 -24.08 -12.40
C LEU A 25 3.58 -25.11 -13.48
N VAL A 26 4.25 -26.27 -13.43
CA VAL A 26 3.98 -27.40 -14.33
C VAL A 26 3.47 -28.56 -13.48
N PHE A 27 2.26 -29.02 -13.74
CA PHE A 27 1.64 -30.13 -13.03
C PHE A 27 1.87 -31.47 -13.79
N GLU A 28 2.01 -32.58 -13.02
CA GLU A 28 2.30 -33.93 -13.59
C GLU A 28 1.27 -34.43 -14.61
N ALA A 29 0.03 -33.94 -14.53
CA ALA A 29 -1.06 -34.31 -15.46
C ALA A 29 -0.87 -33.79 -16.90
N GLY A 30 0.21 -33.12 -17.20
CA GLY A 30 0.58 -32.63 -18.54
C GLY A 30 -0.25 -31.39 -18.94
N GLY A 31 0.38 -30.26 -18.99
CA GLY A 31 -0.16 -28.99 -19.51
C GLY A 31 0.97 -28.02 -19.74
N SER A 32 0.73 -26.98 -20.55
CA SER A 32 1.62 -25.81 -20.59
C SER A 32 1.69 -25.21 -19.19
N GLY A 33 2.89 -24.96 -18.68
CA GLY A 33 3.06 -24.31 -17.38
C GLY A 33 2.28 -22.99 -17.30
N THR A 34 1.64 -22.76 -16.17
CA THR A 34 0.96 -21.48 -15.90
C THR A 34 1.94 -20.54 -15.22
N GLU A 35 2.14 -19.37 -15.81
CA GLU A 35 2.93 -18.30 -15.17
C GLU A 35 2.08 -17.67 -14.05
N SER A 36 2.69 -17.48 -12.90
CA SER A 36 2.03 -16.92 -11.71
C SER A 36 2.98 -15.99 -10.96
N VAL A 37 2.43 -14.95 -10.39
CA VAL A 37 3.14 -14.09 -9.46
C VAL A 37 3.24 -14.77 -8.09
N ASP A 38 4.29 -14.50 -7.37
CA ASP A 38 4.51 -15.02 -6.03
C ASP A 38 3.45 -14.49 -5.06
N PRO A 39 2.63 -15.33 -4.42
CA PRO A 39 1.64 -14.88 -3.44
C PRO A 39 2.28 -14.26 -2.17
N TYR A 40 3.57 -14.47 -1.96
CA TYR A 40 4.34 -13.87 -0.86
C TYR A 40 5.20 -12.69 -1.30
N ALA A 41 5.07 -12.21 -2.54
CA ALA A 41 5.77 -11.02 -3.00
C ALA A 41 5.52 -9.83 -2.05
N ARG A 42 6.55 -9.06 -1.75
CA ARG A 42 6.49 -7.83 -0.95
C ARG A 42 6.52 -6.57 -1.81
N ALA A 43 6.85 -6.72 -3.06
CA ALA A 43 6.78 -5.69 -4.09
C ALA A 43 6.37 -6.35 -5.40
N VAL A 44 5.59 -5.61 -6.20
CA VAL A 44 5.15 -6.04 -7.54
C VAL A 44 5.28 -4.87 -8.51
N THR A 45 5.38 -5.18 -9.80
CA THR A 45 5.29 -4.18 -10.86
C THR A 45 3.86 -3.62 -10.94
N ALA A 46 3.67 -2.54 -11.68
CA ALA A 46 2.36 -1.95 -11.91
C ALA A 46 1.32 -3.02 -12.33
N ASN A 47 0.11 -2.89 -11.80
CA ASN A 47 -0.99 -3.84 -11.98
C ASN A 47 -0.66 -5.27 -11.50
N GLY A 48 0.26 -5.43 -10.57
CA GLY A 48 0.56 -6.71 -9.94
C GLY A 48 1.08 -7.81 -10.89
N GLN A 49 1.71 -7.45 -12.02
CA GLN A 49 2.02 -8.42 -13.07
C GLN A 49 3.22 -9.32 -12.76
N ARG A 50 4.20 -8.84 -12.00
CA ARG A 50 5.43 -9.57 -11.64
C ARG A 50 5.82 -9.25 -10.21
N GLY A 51 6.37 -10.22 -9.49
CA GLY A 51 7.05 -9.97 -8.22
C GLY A 51 8.35 -9.20 -8.43
N VAL A 52 8.73 -8.39 -7.45
CA VAL A 52 10.00 -7.66 -7.46
C VAL A 52 10.77 -8.01 -6.20
N VAL A 53 12.03 -8.38 -6.35
CA VAL A 53 12.92 -8.63 -5.22
C VAL A 53 13.23 -7.32 -4.53
N VAL A 54 12.95 -7.22 -3.23
CA VAL A 54 13.19 -6.02 -2.44
C VAL A 54 13.75 -6.34 -1.07
N ASN A 55 14.79 -5.63 -0.68
CA ASN A 55 15.28 -5.64 0.69
C ASN A 55 14.51 -4.60 1.52
N VAL A 56 13.38 -5.01 2.11
CA VAL A 56 12.47 -4.13 2.86
C VAL A 56 13.18 -3.50 4.06
N ASP A 57 14.05 -4.24 4.77
CA ASP A 57 14.75 -3.71 5.94
C ASP A 57 15.73 -2.59 5.56
N LYS A 58 16.45 -2.74 4.45
CA LYS A 58 17.31 -1.69 3.89
C LYS A 58 16.51 -0.49 3.41
N LEU A 59 15.33 -0.74 2.83
CA LEU A 59 14.46 0.28 2.28
C LEU A 59 13.81 1.16 3.35
N LEU A 60 13.26 0.55 4.40
CA LEU A 60 12.43 1.23 5.39
C LEU A 60 13.20 1.64 6.66
N GLY A 61 14.36 1.03 6.93
CA GLY A 61 15.09 1.27 8.16
C GLY A 61 14.26 0.93 9.42
N GLN A 62 14.50 1.66 10.52
CA GLN A 62 13.72 1.46 11.74
C GLN A 62 12.31 2.04 11.62
N ALA A 63 11.32 1.24 12.06
CA ALA A 63 9.93 1.70 12.14
C ALA A 63 9.77 2.74 13.26
N THR A 64 9.00 3.80 13.01
CA THR A 64 8.43 4.58 14.09
C THR A 64 7.54 3.68 14.93
N ARG A 65 7.67 3.78 16.24
CA ARG A 65 6.79 3.03 17.13
C ARG A 65 5.44 3.74 17.22
N MET A 66 4.39 2.95 17.24
CA MET A 66 3.06 3.43 17.61
C MET A 66 3.15 4.12 18.98
N PRO A 67 2.46 5.25 19.21
CA PRO A 67 2.34 5.86 20.52
C PRO A 67 1.86 4.86 21.58
N SER A 68 2.27 5.08 22.83
CA SER A 68 1.76 4.25 23.93
C SER A 68 0.26 4.47 24.06
N PHE A 69 -0.47 3.37 24.19
CA PHE A 69 -1.91 3.35 24.26
C PHE A 69 -2.38 2.66 25.56
N GLY A 70 -3.50 3.08 26.10
CA GLY A 70 -4.11 2.52 27.31
C GLY A 70 -4.84 1.20 27.03
N PRO A 71 -5.82 0.83 27.88
CA PRO A 71 -6.62 -0.37 27.65
C PRO A 71 -7.43 -0.26 26.35
N ALA A 72 -7.69 -1.39 25.70
CA ALA A 72 -8.40 -1.44 24.41
C ALA A 72 -9.80 -0.78 24.44
N SER A 73 -10.44 -0.70 25.61
CA SER A 73 -11.71 -0.01 25.82
C SER A 73 -11.67 1.51 25.56
N ASP A 74 -10.47 2.10 25.57
CA ASP A 74 -10.29 3.54 25.38
C ASP A 74 -10.05 3.87 23.89
N ALA A 75 -10.05 2.86 23.01
CA ALA A 75 -9.85 3.05 21.58
C ALA A 75 -11.04 3.79 20.95
N ILE A 76 -10.73 4.87 20.25
CA ILE A 76 -11.66 5.57 19.35
C ILE A 76 -11.12 5.36 17.95
N ILE A 77 -11.81 4.55 17.15
CA ILE A 77 -11.35 4.11 15.83
C ILE A 77 -12.09 4.89 14.75
N TYR A 78 -11.36 5.48 13.82
CA TYR A 78 -11.89 6.12 12.63
C TYR A 78 -11.53 5.30 11.41
N GLU A 79 -12.54 4.74 10.74
CA GLU A 79 -12.34 4.03 9.49
C GLU A 79 -12.36 5.01 8.32
N LEU A 80 -11.39 4.88 7.41
CA LEU A 80 -11.32 5.72 6.22
C LEU A 80 -10.80 4.97 4.99
N HIS A 81 -11.21 5.44 3.82
CA HIS A 81 -10.68 5.05 2.54
C HIS A 81 -9.66 6.09 2.06
N VAL A 82 -8.43 5.65 1.71
CA VAL A 82 -7.33 6.54 1.32
C VAL A 82 -7.75 7.52 0.22
N ARG A 83 -8.31 6.98 -0.86
CA ARG A 83 -8.74 7.78 -2.00
C ARG A 83 -9.87 8.72 -1.63
N ASP A 84 -10.92 8.25 -0.98
CA ASP A 84 -12.14 9.03 -0.73
C ASP A 84 -11.86 10.25 0.15
N LEU A 85 -11.01 10.09 1.16
CA LEU A 85 -10.65 11.21 2.02
C LEU A 85 -9.81 12.27 1.32
N THR A 86 -9.02 11.87 0.30
CA THR A 86 -8.01 12.75 -0.30
C THR A 86 -8.31 13.21 -1.71
N ILE A 87 -9.22 12.53 -2.46
CA ILE A 87 -9.45 12.79 -3.90
C ILE A 87 -10.28 14.05 -4.18
N GLY A 88 -11.08 14.51 -3.22
CA GLY A 88 -12.01 15.64 -3.40
C GLY A 88 -11.31 16.88 -3.92
N PRO A 89 -11.90 17.59 -4.92
CA PRO A 89 -11.26 18.75 -5.52
C PRO A 89 -11.05 19.91 -4.54
N GLU A 90 -11.96 20.09 -3.59
CA GLU A 90 -12.05 21.27 -2.71
C GLU A 90 -11.38 21.05 -1.33
N ASN A 91 -10.56 20.02 -1.15
CA ASN A 91 -9.99 19.66 0.16
C ASN A 91 -8.58 20.20 0.43
N GLY A 92 -8.01 20.98 -0.51
CA GLY A 92 -6.69 21.59 -0.37
C GLY A 92 -5.51 20.61 -0.36
N ILE A 93 -5.76 19.29 -0.51
CA ILE A 93 -4.72 18.26 -0.58
C ILE A 93 -4.08 18.26 -1.97
N THR A 94 -2.76 18.17 -2.03
CA THR A 94 -2.00 18.16 -3.28
C THR A 94 -1.96 16.76 -3.92
N HIS A 95 -1.63 15.74 -3.12
CA HIS A 95 -1.54 14.35 -3.59
C HIS A 95 -2.92 13.67 -3.54
N LYS A 96 -3.76 14.04 -4.51
CA LYS A 96 -5.14 13.56 -4.62
C LYS A 96 -5.24 12.05 -4.76
N GLY A 97 -5.99 11.38 -3.88
CA GLY A 97 -6.22 9.94 -3.93
C GLY A 97 -5.01 9.07 -3.58
N LYS A 98 -3.97 9.64 -2.97
CA LYS A 98 -2.67 9.01 -2.75
C LYS A 98 -2.35 8.85 -1.25
N PHE A 99 -1.46 7.91 -0.91
CA PHE A 99 -0.93 7.76 0.45
C PHE A 99 -0.35 9.08 0.96
N LEU A 100 0.41 9.79 0.13
CA LEU A 100 1.01 11.06 0.52
C LEU A 100 -0.02 12.15 0.82
N GLY A 101 -1.23 12.08 0.25
CA GLY A 101 -2.32 13.00 0.60
C GLY A 101 -2.70 12.96 2.08
N LEU A 102 -2.47 11.84 2.76
CA LEU A 102 -2.70 11.66 4.20
C LEU A 102 -1.47 12.03 5.06
N THR A 103 -0.40 12.52 4.45
CA THR A 103 0.78 13.03 5.17
C THR A 103 0.83 14.55 5.20
N GLU A 104 0.01 15.22 4.37
CA GLU A 104 0.02 16.67 4.22
C GLU A 104 -0.59 17.36 5.45
N ALA A 105 0.17 18.29 6.05
CA ALA A 105 -0.27 19.11 7.16
C ALA A 105 -0.75 20.49 6.68
N GLY A 106 -1.63 21.12 7.45
CA GLY A 106 -2.13 22.48 7.17
C GLY A 106 -3.16 22.55 6.06
N THR A 107 -3.63 21.40 5.53
CA THR A 107 -4.61 21.36 4.44
C THR A 107 -5.98 21.85 4.92
N ARG A 108 -6.67 22.58 4.03
CA ARG A 108 -8.00 23.12 4.30
C ARG A 108 -8.88 23.03 3.07
N THR A 109 -10.18 22.88 3.34
CA THR A 109 -11.19 23.00 2.27
C THR A 109 -11.27 24.45 1.78
N ASP A 110 -11.90 24.68 0.64
CA ASP A 110 -12.16 26.02 0.10
C ASP A 110 -12.98 26.88 1.09
N ALA A 111 -13.78 26.25 1.95
CA ALA A 111 -14.51 26.91 3.03
C ALA A 111 -13.64 27.20 4.28
N GLY A 112 -12.34 26.87 4.27
CA GLY A 112 -11.40 27.13 5.36
C GLY A 112 -11.38 26.09 6.47
N ASN A 113 -12.19 25.04 6.40
CA ASN A 113 -12.20 23.96 7.40
C ASN A 113 -10.96 23.06 7.26
N LEU A 114 -10.52 22.44 8.37
CA LEU A 114 -9.46 21.43 8.33
C LEU A 114 -9.84 20.27 7.41
N SER A 115 -8.84 19.72 6.74
CA SER A 115 -8.99 18.54 5.87
C SER A 115 -7.84 17.55 6.11
N GLY A 116 -7.93 16.35 5.50
CA GLY A 116 -6.87 15.36 5.54
C GLY A 116 -6.40 14.97 6.95
N LEU A 117 -5.08 14.88 7.13
CA LEU A 117 -4.45 14.48 8.38
C LEU A 117 -4.87 15.36 9.57
N ASP A 118 -4.90 16.68 9.39
CA ASP A 118 -5.23 17.61 10.48
C ASP A 118 -6.70 17.53 10.89
N TYR A 119 -7.60 17.25 9.95
CA TYR A 119 -8.99 16.95 10.28
C TYR A 119 -9.11 15.71 11.17
N ILE A 120 -8.49 14.60 10.77
CA ILE A 120 -8.50 13.36 11.57
C ILE A 120 -7.93 13.60 12.97
N ALA A 121 -6.78 14.26 13.06
CA ALA A 121 -6.16 14.58 14.35
C ALA A 121 -7.08 15.45 15.24
N SER A 122 -7.85 16.36 14.65
CA SER A 122 -8.78 17.24 15.40
C SER A 122 -9.99 16.51 16.00
N LEU A 123 -10.31 15.31 15.52
CA LEU A 123 -11.41 14.48 16.04
C LEU A 123 -11.08 13.83 17.39
N GLY A 124 -9.80 13.81 17.80
CA GLY A 124 -9.38 13.14 19.03
C GLY A 124 -9.44 11.61 18.97
N VAL A 125 -9.40 11.04 17.76
CA VAL A 125 -9.34 9.59 17.56
C VAL A 125 -7.96 9.06 17.96
N THR A 126 -7.92 7.81 18.40
CA THR A 126 -6.70 7.14 18.83
C THR A 126 -6.14 6.21 17.77
N HIS A 127 -6.98 5.76 16.86
CA HIS A 127 -6.64 4.81 15.79
C HIS A 127 -7.32 5.21 14.49
N VAL A 128 -6.62 4.99 13.40
CA VAL A 128 -7.18 4.98 12.06
C VAL A 128 -7.17 3.55 11.54
N GLN A 129 -8.33 3.08 11.09
CA GLN A 129 -8.47 1.84 10.33
C GLN A 129 -8.62 2.19 8.86
N LEU A 130 -7.63 1.81 8.06
CA LEU A 130 -7.75 1.98 6.61
C LEU A 130 -8.65 0.89 6.02
N LEU A 131 -9.57 1.26 5.10
CA LEU A 131 -10.11 0.27 4.18
C LEU A 131 -8.96 -0.41 3.44
N PRO A 132 -9.15 -1.62 2.85
CA PRO A 132 -8.04 -2.39 2.34
C PRO A 132 -7.09 -1.57 1.47
N VAL A 133 -5.80 -1.66 1.80
CA VAL A 133 -4.69 -0.98 1.10
C VAL A 133 -3.72 -1.99 0.49
N PHE A 134 -4.13 -3.26 0.45
CA PHE A 134 -3.42 -4.31 -0.27
C PHE A 134 -3.62 -4.13 -1.77
N ASP A 135 -2.64 -4.54 -2.56
CA ASP A 135 -2.70 -4.53 -4.02
C ASP A 135 -3.94 -5.28 -4.53
N PHE A 136 -4.89 -4.56 -5.13
CA PHE A 136 -6.18 -5.09 -5.59
C PHE A 136 -6.31 -5.03 -7.12
N GLY A 137 -7.20 -5.87 -7.69
CA GLY A 137 -7.19 -6.19 -9.12
C GLY A 137 -8.03 -5.30 -10.03
N SER A 138 -8.99 -4.53 -9.50
CA SER A 138 -10.03 -3.91 -10.33
C SER A 138 -9.75 -2.45 -10.70
N VAL A 139 -8.52 -1.98 -10.54
CA VAL A 139 -8.06 -0.64 -10.94
C VAL A 139 -6.83 -0.78 -11.83
N ASP A 140 -6.81 -0.10 -12.96
CA ASP A 140 -5.58 0.08 -13.73
C ASP A 140 -4.74 1.18 -13.06
N GLU A 141 -3.68 0.76 -12.36
CA GLU A 141 -2.79 1.64 -11.61
C GLU A 141 -2.12 2.72 -12.47
N THR A 142 -1.95 2.45 -13.77
CA THR A 142 -1.34 3.35 -14.75
C THR A 142 -2.35 4.16 -15.55
N GLY A 143 -3.63 3.91 -15.32
CA GLY A 143 -4.73 4.56 -16.01
C GLY A 143 -5.13 5.92 -15.43
N ASP A 144 -6.35 6.34 -15.74
CA ASP A 144 -6.90 7.57 -15.19
C ASP A 144 -7.38 7.35 -13.74
N LEU A 145 -6.72 7.99 -12.79
CA LEU A 145 -6.99 7.91 -11.36
C LEU A 145 -7.62 9.19 -10.79
N ARG A 146 -8.02 10.15 -11.65
CA ARG A 146 -8.63 11.41 -11.23
C ARG A 146 -9.99 11.21 -10.54
N PHE A 147 -10.48 12.27 -9.92
CA PHE A 147 -11.83 12.28 -9.33
C PHE A 147 -12.88 11.91 -10.38
N GLY A 148 -13.76 10.97 -10.04
CA GLY A 148 -14.81 10.47 -10.94
C GLY A 148 -14.37 9.38 -11.93
N ALA A 149 -13.06 9.03 -11.97
CA ALA A 149 -12.54 7.92 -12.75
C ALA A 149 -12.70 6.57 -12.00
N GLN A 150 -11.71 5.68 -12.10
CA GLN A 150 -11.74 4.36 -11.49
C GLN A 150 -11.97 4.42 -9.96
N TYR A 151 -12.73 3.46 -9.43
CA TYR A 151 -13.04 3.32 -8.02
C TYR A 151 -13.03 1.87 -7.58
N ASN A 152 -12.44 1.60 -6.42
CA ASN A 152 -12.47 0.30 -5.77
C ASN A 152 -12.44 0.49 -4.23
N TRP A 153 -13.18 -0.31 -3.51
CA TRP A 153 -13.14 -0.34 -2.05
C TRP A 153 -11.94 -1.12 -1.50
N GLY A 154 -11.22 -1.87 -2.35
CA GLY A 154 -10.05 -2.66 -1.99
C GLY A 154 -10.35 -4.08 -1.51
N TYR A 155 -11.58 -4.56 -1.59
CA TYR A 155 -11.97 -5.89 -1.09
C TYR A 155 -11.78 -7.03 -2.10
N ASP A 156 -11.00 -6.81 -3.16
CA ASP A 156 -10.56 -7.82 -4.13
C ASP A 156 -9.03 -7.91 -4.20
N PRO A 157 -8.33 -8.16 -3.06
CA PRO A 157 -6.87 -8.18 -3.03
C PRO A 157 -6.30 -9.30 -3.90
N VAL A 158 -5.28 -8.96 -4.67
CA VAL A 158 -4.46 -9.89 -5.48
C VAL A 158 -3.17 -10.24 -4.75
N HIS A 159 -2.52 -9.24 -4.14
CA HIS A 159 -1.28 -9.41 -3.40
C HIS A 159 -1.38 -8.85 -1.98
N TYR A 160 -1.60 -9.74 -1.01
CA TYR A 160 -1.83 -9.37 0.40
C TYR A 160 -0.63 -8.73 1.12
N ASN A 161 0.58 -8.88 0.61
CA ASN A 161 1.80 -8.37 1.25
C ASN A 161 2.37 -7.13 0.55
N VAL A 162 1.62 -6.57 -0.39
CA VAL A 162 2.03 -5.42 -1.21
C VAL A 162 1.03 -4.27 -1.00
N PRO A 163 1.46 -3.04 -0.74
CA PRO A 163 0.57 -1.88 -0.74
C PRO A 163 0.05 -1.57 -2.13
N GLU A 164 -1.18 -1.04 -2.22
CA GLU A 164 -1.87 -0.69 -3.45
C GLU A 164 -1.11 0.36 -4.28
N GLY A 165 -0.89 0.07 -5.56
CA GLY A 165 -0.12 0.93 -6.45
C GLY A 165 -0.87 2.17 -6.92
N SER A 166 -2.19 2.11 -7.08
CA SER A 166 -2.99 3.30 -7.45
C SER A 166 -2.96 4.39 -6.37
N TYR A 167 -2.57 4.04 -5.14
CA TYR A 167 -2.38 5.00 -4.05
C TYR A 167 -0.95 5.56 -3.98
N ALA A 168 -0.01 5.05 -4.77
CA ALA A 168 1.33 5.63 -4.90
C ALA A 168 1.35 6.79 -5.92
N THR A 169 2.26 7.72 -5.75
CA THR A 169 2.43 8.82 -6.73
C THR A 169 3.03 8.34 -8.03
N ASP A 170 3.87 7.30 -7.99
CA ASP A 170 4.37 6.60 -9.15
C ASP A 170 4.08 5.09 -9.04
N PRO A 171 3.01 4.58 -9.65
CA PRO A 171 2.67 3.16 -9.62
C PRO A 171 3.66 2.30 -10.43
N THR A 172 4.47 2.90 -11.31
CA THR A 172 5.47 2.17 -12.12
C THR A 172 6.75 1.87 -11.36
N ASP A 173 7.03 2.63 -10.27
CA ASP A 173 8.09 2.29 -9.33
C ASP A 173 7.55 1.39 -8.20
N PRO A 174 7.89 0.09 -8.16
CA PRO A 174 7.39 -0.84 -7.15
C PRO A 174 7.79 -0.45 -5.71
N ILE A 175 8.76 0.44 -5.55
CA ILE A 175 9.26 0.90 -4.26
C ILE A 175 8.48 2.11 -3.73
N SER A 176 7.93 2.94 -4.61
CA SER A 176 7.14 4.13 -4.24
C SER A 176 5.99 3.77 -3.31
N ARG A 177 5.18 2.76 -3.64
CA ARG A 177 4.03 2.32 -2.83
C ARG A 177 4.42 1.94 -1.41
N ILE A 178 5.58 1.29 -1.24
CA ILE A 178 6.09 0.85 0.07
C ILE A 178 6.56 2.05 0.89
N ARG A 179 7.33 2.96 0.27
CA ARG A 179 7.83 4.17 0.93
C ARG A 179 6.71 5.10 1.36
N GLU A 180 5.77 5.35 0.46
CA GLU A 180 4.67 6.29 0.70
C GLU A 180 3.69 5.76 1.76
N PHE A 181 3.39 4.45 1.72
CA PHE A 181 2.59 3.83 2.78
C PHE A 181 3.28 3.94 4.14
N ARG A 182 4.62 3.74 4.18
CA ARG A 182 5.39 3.96 5.40
C ARG A 182 5.32 5.41 5.88
N GLN A 183 5.44 6.38 4.99
CA GLN A 183 5.34 7.81 5.33
C GLN A 183 3.96 8.16 5.90
N LEU A 184 2.89 7.55 5.36
CA LEU A 184 1.54 7.68 5.90
C LEU A 184 1.49 7.20 7.35
N VAL A 185 1.99 6.00 7.66
CA VAL A 185 2.04 5.46 9.02
C VAL A 185 2.82 6.38 9.95
N ASP A 186 3.99 6.83 9.52
CA ASP A 186 4.84 7.74 10.30
C ASP A 186 4.15 9.09 10.57
N ALA A 187 3.38 9.61 9.61
CA ALA A 187 2.64 10.86 9.77
C ALA A 187 1.52 10.75 10.82
N PHE A 188 0.80 9.64 10.87
CA PHE A 188 -0.21 9.38 11.90
C PHE A 188 0.45 9.16 13.27
N HIS A 189 1.52 8.38 13.35
CA HIS A 189 2.28 8.20 14.60
C HIS A 189 2.79 9.54 15.16
N ALA A 190 3.25 10.45 14.31
CA ALA A 190 3.67 11.79 14.72
C ALA A 190 2.52 12.66 15.30
N ARG A 191 1.27 12.30 15.02
CA ARG A 191 0.07 12.95 15.59
C ARG A 191 -0.50 12.21 16.80
N GLY A 192 0.13 11.13 17.23
CA GLY A 192 -0.32 10.33 18.36
C GLY A 192 -1.44 9.34 18.04
N ILE A 193 -1.62 8.99 16.75
CA ILE A 193 -2.65 8.11 16.22
C ILE A 193 -2.00 6.82 15.71
#